data_e64a4f21d841fc58501c3a8a62a76c4b
#
_entry.id   e64a4f21d841fc58501c3a8a62a76c4b
#
_cell.length_a   1.000
_cell.length_b   1.000
_cell.length_c   1.000
_cell.angle_alpha   90.00
_cell.angle_beta   90.00
_cell.angle_gamma   90.00
#
_symmetry.space_group_name_H-M   'P 1'
#
loop_
_entity.id
_entity.type
_entity.pdbx_description
1 polymer ?
#
loop_
_entity_poly.entity_id
_entity_poly.type
_entity_poly.pdbx_seq_one_letter_code
_entity_poly.pdbx_strand_id
1 'polypeptide(L)'
;MVLFFVGLIAAVIISSLPLLTATPSLPYLFFAGAIAICAMILPGISGSFILLLLGAYDTALEAVHTLNFTIIFTVIAGMATGLLLFTRALKWLLSRYYQATLALLTGFIAGSLVKVWPWKVDALGTLNSTAVTNVMPWQYPTGAQWLTTLGLMLLGAVLVSLLSWWGHRSNRV
;
A
#
# COMPACT_ATOMS: atom_id res chain seq x y z
N MET A 1 16.82 7.42 -13.71
CA MET A 1 17.28 6.34 -12.78
C MET A 1 17.23 6.78 -11.31
N VAL A 2 17.75 7.95 -10.94
CA VAL A 2 17.74 8.40 -9.52
C VAL A 2 16.34 8.38 -8.89
N LEU A 3 15.32 8.90 -9.57
CA LEU A 3 13.93 8.95 -9.06
C LEU A 3 13.29 7.55 -8.88
N PHE A 4 13.69 6.57 -9.67
CA PHE A 4 13.29 5.18 -9.44
C PHE A 4 13.79 4.66 -8.09
N PHE A 5 15.08 4.86 -7.81
CA PHE A 5 15.67 4.46 -6.51
C PHE A 5 15.09 5.24 -5.33
N VAL A 6 14.78 6.54 -5.54
CA VAL A 6 14.09 7.34 -4.51
C VAL A 6 12.71 6.74 -4.20
N GLY A 7 11.92 6.39 -5.22
CA GLY A 7 10.62 5.75 -5.03
C GLY A 7 10.72 4.39 -4.33
N LEU A 8 11.68 3.56 -4.73
CA LEU A 8 11.93 2.25 -4.14
C LEU A 8 12.32 2.37 -2.66
N ILE A 9 13.30 3.23 -2.34
CA ILE A 9 13.76 3.46 -0.97
C ILE A 9 12.63 4.03 -0.12
N ALA A 10 11.87 5.01 -0.63
CA ALA A 10 10.74 5.59 0.08
C ALA A 10 9.68 4.53 0.42
N ALA A 11 9.33 3.64 -0.52
CA ALA A 11 8.38 2.56 -0.28
C ALA A 11 8.87 1.59 0.81
N VAL A 12 10.15 1.22 0.79
CA VAL A 12 10.75 0.34 1.80
C VAL A 12 10.77 1.01 3.17
N ILE A 13 11.17 2.30 3.26
CA ILE A 13 11.18 3.05 4.51
C ILE A 13 9.77 3.15 5.09
N ILE A 14 8.77 3.56 4.31
CA ILE A 14 7.37 3.65 4.77
C ILE A 14 6.88 2.31 5.29
N SER A 15 7.25 1.20 4.61
CA SER A 15 6.87 -0.15 5.03
C SER A 15 7.53 -0.62 6.33
N SER A 16 8.60 0.04 6.75
CA SER A 16 9.39 -0.31 7.95
C SER A 16 9.15 0.63 9.14
N LEU A 17 8.30 1.66 8.98
CA LEU A 17 8.02 2.62 10.05
C LEU A 17 7.29 1.95 11.22
N PRO A 18 7.64 2.27 12.48
CA PRO A 18 6.90 1.79 13.65
C PRO A 18 5.52 2.45 13.72
N LEU A 19 4.58 1.74 14.35
CA LEU A 19 3.23 2.25 14.57
C LEU A 19 3.25 3.39 15.60
N LEU A 20 2.56 4.48 15.30
CA LEU A 20 2.37 5.57 16.24
C LEU A 20 1.20 5.23 17.18
N THR A 21 1.42 5.35 18.48
CA THR A 21 0.37 5.26 19.51
C THR A 21 -0.04 6.68 19.89
N ALA A 22 -1.09 7.20 19.29
CA ALA A 22 -1.64 8.50 19.62
C ALA A 22 -3.13 8.39 19.92
N THR A 23 -3.64 9.23 20.82
CA THR A 23 -5.09 9.49 20.92
C THR A 23 -5.44 10.57 19.90
N PRO A 24 -6.01 10.23 18.75
CA PRO A 24 -6.12 11.17 17.65
C PRO A 24 -7.25 12.19 17.90
N SER A 25 -6.88 13.48 17.84
CA SER A 25 -7.86 14.59 17.80
C SER A 25 -8.59 14.65 16.45
N LEU A 26 -9.76 15.30 16.38
CA LEU A 26 -10.51 15.44 15.12
C LEU A 26 -9.69 16.06 13.97
N PRO A 27 -8.91 17.15 14.16
CA PRO A 27 -8.03 17.64 13.10
C PRO A 27 -6.99 16.62 12.66
N TYR A 28 -6.43 15.86 13.60
CA TYR A 28 -5.47 14.81 13.29
C TYR A 28 -6.11 13.71 12.41
N LEU A 29 -7.34 13.28 12.74
CA LEU A 29 -8.09 12.29 11.95
C LEU A 29 -8.40 12.78 10.53
N PHE A 30 -8.70 14.08 10.37
CA PHE A 30 -8.87 14.69 9.06
C PHE A 30 -7.61 14.57 8.21
N PHE A 31 -6.45 14.98 8.75
CA PHE A 31 -5.17 14.87 8.02
C PHE A 31 -4.74 13.43 7.80
N ALA A 32 -4.96 12.54 8.78
CA ALA A 32 -4.68 11.12 8.63
C ALA A 32 -5.50 10.50 7.47
N GLY A 33 -6.78 10.83 7.37
CA GLY A 33 -7.63 10.43 6.25
C GLY A 33 -7.14 10.97 4.90
N ALA A 34 -6.74 12.26 4.87
CA ALA A 34 -6.20 12.87 3.66
C ALA A 34 -4.90 12.21 3.20
N ILE A 35 -3.99 11.90 4.11
CA ILE A 35 -2.71 11.23 3.79
C ILE A 35 -2.97 9.77 3.36
N ALA A 36 -3.88 9.07 4.05
CA ALA A 36 -4.21 7.68 3.73
C ALA A 36 -4.76 7.51 2.31
N ILE A 37 -5.66 8.39 1.87
CA ILE A 37 -6.20 8.32 0.50
C ILE A 37 -5.13 8.68 -0.54
N CYS A 38 -4.25 9.65 -0.26
CA CYS A 38 -3.12 9.97 -1.13
C CYS A 38 -2.20 8.76 -1.31
N ALA A 39 -1.90 8.06 -0.21
CA ALA A 39 -1.07 6.86 -0.25
C ALA A 39 -1.75 5.71 -1.02
N MET A 40 -3.06 5.57 -0.93
CA MET A 40 -3.82 4.54 -1.65
C MET A 40 -3.78 4.71 -3.18
N ILE A 41 -3.63 5.94 -3.67
CA ILE A 41 -3.47 6.21 -5.11
C ILE A 41 -2.06 5.81 -5.59
N LEU A 42 -1.07 5.85 -4.69
CA LEU A 42 0.28 5.41 -5.01
C LEU A 42 0.32 3.87 -5.09
N PRO A 43 0.82 3.29 -6.19
CA PRO A 43 0.86 1.85 -6.34
C PRO A 43 1.76 1.22 -5.27
N GLY A 44 1.24 0.18 -4.60
CA GLY A 44 2.00 -0.59 -3.61
C GLY A 44 1.88 -0.10 -2.16
N ILE A 45 1.11 0.94 -1.87
CA ILE A 45 0.84 1.41 -0.51
C ILE A 45 -0.66 1.28 -0.22
N SER A 46 -0.98 0.67 0.93
CA SER A 46 -2.37 0.55 1.40
C SER A 46 -2.74 1.74 2.27
N GLY A 47 -3.89 2.37 2.01
CA GLY A 47 -4.40 3.48 2.83
C GLY A 47 -4.71 3.06 4.27
N SER A 48 -5.24 1.85 4.48
CA SER A 48 -5.47 1.31 5.82
C SER A 48 -4.15 1.12 6.59
N PHE A 49 -3.09 0.70 5.91
CA PHE A 49 -1.76 0.60 6.50
C PHE A 49 -1.22 1.97 6.93
N ILE A 50 -1.47 3.01 6.15
CA ILE A 50 -1.09 4.38 6.53
C ILE A 50 -1.90 4.87 7.75
N LEU A 51 -3.21 4.59 7.80
CA LEU A 51 -4.00 4.89 8.99
C LEU A 51 -3.47 4.16 10.23
N LEU A 52 -3.06 2.90 10.07
CA LEU A 52 -2.46 2.10 11.14
C LEU A 52 -1.12 2.71 11.59
N LEU A 53 -0.24 3.08 10.66
CA LEU A 53 1.03 3.76 10.98
C LEU A 53 0.82 5.07 11.75
N LEU A 54 -0.23 5.82 11.40
CA LEU A 54 -0.59 7.07 12.06
C LEU A 54 -1.37 6.85 13.37
N GLY A 55 -1.62 5.60 13.80
CA GLY A 55 -2.40 5.30 15.01
C GLY A 55 -3.86 5.76 14.95
N ALA A 56 -4.37 6.03 13.75
CA ALA A 56 -5.73 6.50 13.52
C ALA A 56 -6.70 5.37 13.11
N TYR A 57 -6.18 4.18 12.81
CA TYR A 57 -6.97 3.06 12.28
C TYR A 57 -8.00 2.55 13.29
N ASP A 58 -7.58 2.27 14.51
CA ASP A 58 -8.45 1.72 15.55
C ASP A 58 -9.57 2.70 15.91
N THR A 59 -9.25 3.99 16.04
CA THR A 59 -10.25 5.05 16.28
C THR A 59 -11.25 5.17 15.12
N ALA A 60 -10.77 5.08 13.88
CA ALA A 60 -11.66 5.13 12.72
C ALA A 60 -12.56 3.87 12.64
N LEU A 61 -12.02 2.70 12.96
CA LEU A 61 -12.76 1.43 12.99
C LEU A 61 -13.81 1.42 14.12
N GLU A 62 -13.43 1.83 15.33
CA GLU A 62 -14.33 1.96 16.48
C GLU A 62 -15.45 2.95 16.20
N ALA A 63 -15.15 4.07 15.52
CA ALA A 63 -16.17 5.04 15.14
C ALA A 63 -17.24 4.45 14.20
N VAL A 64 -16.86 3.51 13.34
CA VAL A 64 -17.81 2.78 12.48
C VAL A 64 -18.66 1.82 13.32
N HIS A 65 -18.05 1.09 14.26
CA HIS A 65 -18.77 0.15 15.14
C HIS A 65 -19.73 0.87 16.08
N THR A 66 -19.34 2.03 16.60
CA THR A 66 -20.16 2.84 17.55
C THR A 66 -21.06 3.85 16.84
N LEU A 67 -21.04 3.89 15.49
CA LEU A 67 -21.77 4.85 14.67
C LEU A 67 -21.49 6.31 15.09
N ASN A 68 -20.25 6.61 15.44
CA ASN A 68 -19.83 7.97 15.77
C ASN A 68 -19.66 8.80 14.48
N PHE A 69 -20.75 9.40 14.05
CA PHE A 69 -20.81 10.18 12.80
C PHE A 69 -19.83 11.35 12.77
N THR A 70 -19.49 11.95 13.91
CA THR A 70 -18.53 13.07 13.97
C THR A 70 -17.14 12.62 13.47
N ILE A 71 -16.66 11.50 13.95
CA ILE A 71 -15.36 10.94 13.55
C ILE A 71 -15.43 10.45 12.10
N ILE A 72 -16.49 9.71 11.75
CA ILE A 72 -16.68 9.17 10.40
C ILE A 72 -16.65 10.29 9.36
N PHE A 73 -17.48 11.35 9.54
CA PHE A 73 -17.51 12.48 8.60
C PHE A 73 -16.18 13.25 8.57
N THR A 74 -15.48 13.37 9.69
CA THR A 74 -14.16 14.02 9.74
C THR A 74 -13.15 13.27 8.87
N VAL A 75 -13.07 11.95 9.01
CA VAL A 75 -12.15 11.12 8.22
C VAL A 75 -12.54 11.15 6.73
N ILE A 76 -13.82 11.00 6.40
CA ILE A 76 -14.32 11.07 5.01
C ILE A 76 -14.04 12.44 4.39
N ALA A 77 -14.25 13.53 5.11
CA ALA A 77 -13.94 14.88 4.64
C ALA A 77 -12.44 15.05 4.36
N GLY A 78 -11.59 14.50 5.25
CA GLY A 78 -10.15 14.44 5.03
C GLY A 78 -9.81 13.65 3.76
N MET A 79 -10.38 12.45 3.60
CA MET A 79 -10.18 11.62 2.41
C MET A 79 -10.62 12.35 1.12
N ALA A 80 -11.80 12.96 1.11
CA ALA A 80 -12.29 13.69 -0.05
C ALA A 80 -11.38 14.87 -0.43
N THR A 81 -10.95 15.64 0.56
CA THR A 81 -10.03 16.76 0.36
C THR A 81 -8.67 16.29 -0.14
N GLY A 82 -8.11 15.25 0.48
CA GLY A 82 -6.85 14.63 0.08
C GLY A 82 -6.90 14.10 -1.36
N LEU A 83 -7.99 13.42 -1.72
CA LEU A 83 -8.21 12.89 -3.08
C LEU A 83 -8.21 14.02 -4.12
N LEU A 84 -8.96 15.10 -3.87
CA LEU A 84 -9.06 16.22 -4.81
C LEU A 84 -7.73 16.96 -4.97
N LEU A 85 -7.03 17.21 -3.87
CA LEU A 85 -5.73 17.90 -3.91
C LEU A 85 -4.65 17.02 -4.57
N PHE A 86 -4.59 15.75 -4.19
CA PHE A 86 -3.58 14.83 -4.69
C PHE A 86 -3.76 14.52 -6.17
N THR A 87 -5.00 14.31 -6.64
CA THR A 87 -5.26 14.06 -8.06
C THR A 87 -4.90 15.26 -8.93
N ARG A 88 -5.13 16.49 -8.46
CA ARG A 88 -4.67 17.70 -9.15
C ARG A 88 -3.14 17.79 -9.18
N ALA A 89 -2.49 17.54 -8.04
CA ALA A 89 -1.04 17.52 -7.94
C ALA A 89 -0.42 16.47 -8.86
N LEU A 90 -0.97 15.24 -8.86
CA LEU A 90 -0.50 14.14 -9.68
C LEU A 90 -0.70 14.44 -11.20
N LYS A 91 -1.86 14.99 -11.56
CA LYS A 91 -2.13 15.42 -12.94
C LYS A 91 -1.13 16.49 -13.40
N TRP A 92 -0.85 17.48 -12.57
CA TRP A 92 0.15 18.51 -12.86
C TRP A 92 1.56 17.89 -12.99
N LEU A 93 1.93 16.98 -12.09
CA LEU A 93 3.22 16.32 -12.09
C LEU A 93 3.40 15.45 -13.35
N LEU A 94 2.40 14.70 -13.74
CA LEU A 94 2.39 13.90 -14.96
C LEU A 94 2.42 14.77 -16.23
N SER A 95 1.78 15.94 -16.23
CA SER A 95 1.82 16.84 -17.39
C SER A 95 3.17 17.53 -17.55
N ARG A 96 3.87 17.83 -16.45
CA ARG A 96 5.12 18.60 -16.45
C ARG A 96 6.36 17.70 -16.43
N TYR A 97 6.31 16.59 -15.70
CA TYR A 97 7.46 15.71 -15.43
C TYR A 97 7.10 14.24 -15.65
N TYR A 98 6.53 13.92 -16.81
CA TYR A 98 5.98 12.59 -17.13
C TYR A 98 6.95 11.44 -16.83
N GLN A 99 8.15 11.48 -17.42
CA GLN A 99 9.14 10.41 -17.26
C GLN A 99 9.65 10.27 -15.83
N ALA A 100 9.84 11.41 -15.14
CA ALA A 100 10.28 11.44 -13.74
C ALA A 100 9.23 10.84 -12.82
N THR A 101 7.97 11.19 -13.04
CA THR A 101 6.83 10.67 -12.26
C THR A 101 6.64 9.18 -12.51
N LEU A 102 6.72 8.71 -13.75
CA LEU A 102 6.64 7.28 -14.05
C LEU A 102 7.79 6.50 -13.41
N ALA A 103 9.02 7.02 -13.46
CA ALA A 103 10.16 6.39 -12.83
C ALA A 103 9.96 6.26 -11.30
N LEU A 104 9.45 7.32 -10.65
CA LEU A 104 9.13 7.32 -9.23
C LEU A 104 8.06 6.29 -8.90
N LEU A 105 6.93 6.28 -9.63
CA LEU A 105 5.83 5.32 -9.41
C LEU A 105 6.26 3.87 -9.64
N THR A 106 7.08 3.61 -10.66
CA THR A 106 7.65 2.29 -10.92
C THR A 106 8.57 1.87 -9.78
N GLY A 107 9.34 2.80 -9.20
CA GLY A 107 10.15 2.57 -8.01
C GLY A 107 9.30 2.19 -6.79
N PHE A 108 8.16 2.85 -6.59
CA PHE A 108 7.20 2.49 -5.53
C PHE A 108 6.64 1.07 -5.73
N ILE A 109 6.26 0.70 -6.95
CA ILE A 109 5.78 -0.66 -7.25
C ILE A 109 6.88 -1.67 -6.92
N ALA A 110 8.11 -1.44 -7.38
CA ALA A 110 9.23 -2.33 -7.12
C ALA A 110 9.54 -2.46 -5.62
N GLY A 111 9.51 -1.33 -4.88
CA GLY A 111 9.72 -1.32 -3.42
C GLY A 111 8.63 -2.06 -2.65
N SER A 112 7.38 -2.01 -3.12
CA SER A 112 6.25 -2.70 -2.48
C SER A 112 6.33 -4.23 -2.60
N LEU A 113 7.08 -4.77 -3.57
CA LEU A 113 7.28 -6.21 -3.70
C LEU A 113 7.92 -6.83 -2.46
N VAL A 114 8.73 -6.06 -1.73
CA VAL A 114 9.29 -6.49 -0.44
C VAL A 114 8.19 -6.79 0.57
N LYS A 115 7.09 -6.04 0.53
CA LYS A 115 5.93 -6.25 1.42
C LYS A 115 5.07 -7.46 1.00
N VAL A 116 5.06 -7.80 -0.26
CA VAL A 116 4.28 -8.93 -0.82
C VAL A 116 5.07 -10.25 -0.80
N TRP A 117 6.34 -10.21 -0.35
CA TRP A 117 7.18 -11.40 -0.27
C TRP A 117 6.49 -12.53 0.50
N PRO A 118 6.33 -13.74 -0.08
CA PRO A 118 5.50 -14.79 0.50
C PRO A 118 6.12 -15.49 1.72
N TRP A 119 7.44 -15.53 1.81
CA TRP A 119 8.13 -16.19 2.91
C TRP A 119 8.50 -15.18 3.99
N LYS A 120 7.71 -15.18 5.08
CA LYS A 120 7.88 -14.29 6.21
C LYS A 120 7.86 -15.10 7.49
N VAL A 121 8.81 -14.81 8.36
CA VAL A 121 8.85 -15.31 9.74
C VAL A 121 8.94 -14.12 10.69
N ASP A 122 8.42 -14.29 11.90
CA ASP A 122 8.60 -13.32 12.97
C ASP A 122 10.03 -13.38 13.53
N ALA A 123 10.41 -12.39 14.32
CA ALA A 123 11.74 -12.31 14.91
C ALA A 123 12.08 -13.48 15.84
N LEU A 124 11.05 -14.27 16.26
CA LEU A 124 11.17 -15.46 17.11
C LEU A 124 11.09 -16.77 16.33
N GLY A 125 10.98 -16.72 14.97
CA GLY A 125 10.86 -17.89 14.11
C GLY A 125 9.50 -18.56 14.14
N THR A 126 8.49 -17.93 14.74
CA THR A 126 7.10 -18.37 14.81
C THR A 126 6.21 -17.55 13.85
N LEU A 127 5.00 -18.00 13.59
CA LEU A 127 4.11 -17.36 12.58
C LEU A 127 3.19 -16.26 13.15
N ASN A 128 3.39 -15.86 14.42
CA ASN A 128 2.36 -15.16 15.21
C ASN A 128 2.74 -13.78 15.77
N SER A 129 3.86 -13.15 15.40
CA SER A 129 4.22 -11.84 15.94
C SER A 129 4.15 -10.70 14.92
N THR A 130 4.01 -9.46 15.43
CA THR A 130 3.86 -8.25 14.63
C THR A 130 5.14 -7.79 13.89
N ALA A 131 6.31 -8.29 14.32
CA ALA A 131 7.60 -7.99 13.71
C ALA A 131 8.01 -9.10 12.75
N VAL A 132 7.61 -8.99 11.50
CA VAL A 132 7.81 -10.03 10.47
C VAL A 132 9.01 -9.68 9.60
N THR A 133 9.98 -10.59 9.50
CA THR A 133 11.15 -10.48 8.61
C THR A 133 10.97 -11.35 7.37
N ASN A 134 11.40 -10.82 6.22
CA ASN A 134 11.43 -11.59 4.98
C ASN A 134 12.60 -12.58 5.03
N VAL A 135 12.32 -13.86 4.77
CA VAL A 135 13.33 -14.92 4.72
C VAL A 135 13.41 -15.53 3.32
N MET A 136 14.50 -16.20 3.04
CA MET A 136 14.63 -16.95 1.79
C MET A 136 13.80 -18.25 1.84
N PRO A 137 13.31 -18.77 0.71
CA PRO A 137 12.46 -19.97 0.66
C PRO A 137 13.03 -21.19 1.39
N TRP A 138 14.34 -21.34 1.37
CA TRP A 138 15.05 -22.45 2.05
C TRP A 138 15.24 -22.28 3.55
N GLN A 139 14.98 -21.08 4.09
CA GLN A 139 15.06 -20.79 5.52
C GLN A 139 13.68 -20.86 6.20
N TYR A 140 12.64 -21.18 5.43
CA TYR A 140 11.27 -21.20 5.95
C TYR A 140 11.02 -22.48 6.78
N PRO A 141 10.59 -22.36 8.06
CA PRO A 141 10.57 -23.48 9.01
C PRO A 141 9.66 -24.65 8.64
N THR A 142 8.57 -24.39 7.91
CA THR A 142 7.57 -25.42 7.54
C THR A 142 7.83 -26.10 6.18
N GLY A 143 9.05 -25.93 5.64
CA GLY A 143 9.38 -26.38 4.28
C GLY A 143 8.85 -25.42 3.24
N ALA A 144 9.67 -25.05 2.29
CA ALA A 144 9.28 -24.09 1.25
C ALA A 144 8.18 -24.72 0.38
N GLN A 145 6.95 -24.27 0.55
CA GLN A 145 5.81 -24.61 -0.33
C GLN A 145 5.97 -23.90 -1.70
N TRP A 146 7.18 -23.99 -2.24
CA TRP A 146 7.54 -23.26 -3.45
C TRP A 146 6.79 -23.75 -4.70
N LEU A 147 6.39 -25.02 -4.75
CA LEU A 147 5.56 -25.54 -5.83
C LEU A 147 4.17 -24.87 -5.84
N THR A 148 3.53 -24.74 -4.68
CA THR A 148 2.24 -24.05 -4.55
C THR A 148 2.37 -22.55 -4.80
N THR A 149 3.44 -21.93 -4.31
CA THR A 149 3.70 -20.50 -4.53
C THR A 149 3.97 -20.21 -6.00
N LEU A 150 4.82 -20.99 -6.66
CA LEU A 150 5.06 -20.85 -8.10
C LEU A 150 3.80 -21.14 -8.92
N GLY A 151 3.01 -22.15 -8.56
CA GLY A 151 1.74 -22.45 -9.20
C GLY A 151 0.76 -21.27 -9.11
N LEU A 152 0.60 -20.65 -7.93
CA LEU A 152 -0.25 -19.49 -7.74
C LEU A 152 0.28 -18.25 -8.49
N MET A 153 1.59 -18.03 -8.52
CA MET A 153 2.21 -16.93 -9.28
C MET A 153 1.96 -17.09 -10.78
N LEU A 154 2.14 -18.30 -11.33
CA LEU A 154 1.87 -18.59 -12.73
C LEU A 154 0.37 -18.42 -13.05
N LEU A 155 -0.50 -18.90 -12.18
CA LEU A 155 -1.94 -18.75 -12.33
C LEU A 155 -2.34 -17.26 -12.36
N GLY A 156 -1.81 -16.45 -11.46
CA GLY A 156 -2.00 -15.00 -11.45
C GLY A 156 -1.49 -14.33 -12.73
N ALA A 157 -0.30 -14.69 -13.20
CA ALA A 157 0.27 -14.15 -14.43
C ALA A 157 -0.58 -14.53 -15.67
N VAL A 158 -1.06 -15.78 -15.75
CA VAL A 158 -1.95 -16.24 -16.82
C VAL A 158 -3.27 -15.50 -16.79
N LEU A 159 -3.90 -15.34 -15.62
CA LEU A 159 -5.16 -14.60 -15.47
C LEU A 159 -5.02 -13.15 -15.94
N VAL A 160 -3.99 -12.46 -15.48
CA VAL A 160 -3.74 -11.05 -15.89
C VAL A 160 -3.49 -10.96 -17.39
N SER A 161 -2.71 -11.90 -17.96
CA SER A 161 -2.43 -11.93 -19.41
C SER A 161 -3.69 -12.18 -20.23
N LEU A 162 -4.56 -13.11 -19.78
CA LEU A 162 -5.84 -13.38 -20.44
C LEU A 162 -6.79 -12.18 -20.38
N LEU A 163 -6.92 -11.55 -19.22
CA LEU A 163 -7.75 -10.35 -19.06
C LEU A 163 -7.24 -9.18 -19.92
N SER A 164 -5.93 -8.98 -19.95
CA SER A 164 -5.28 -7.97 -20.79
C SER A 164 -5.52 -8.23 -22.28
N TRP A 165 -5.37 -9.48 -22.72
CA TRP A 165 -5.63 -9.88 -24.10
C TRP A 165 -7.10 -9.70 -24.51
N TRP A 166 -8.03 -10.03 -23.60
CA TRP A 166 -9.47 -9.85 -23.84
C TRP A 166 -9.86 -8.37 -23.91
N GLY A 167 -9.31 -7.54 -23.02
CA GLY A 167 -9.49 -6.09 -23.05
C GLY A 167 -9.00 -5.44 -24.32
N HIS A 168 -7.86 -5.91 -24.86
CA HIS A 168 -7.34 -5.42 -26.14
C HIS A 168 -8.20 -5.83 -27.35
N ARG A 169 -8.88 -6.95 -27.28
CA ARG A 169 -9.81 -7.37 -28.33
C ARG A 169 -11.10 -6.54 -28.32
N SER A 170 -11.62 -6.20 -27.15
CA SER A 170 -12.87 -5.42 -27.01
C SER A 170 -12.72 -3.97 -27.50
N ASN A 171 -11.51 -3.40 -27.46
CA ASN A 171 -11.25 -2.03 -27.96
C ASN A 171 -10.94 -1.93 -29.45
N ARG A 172 -11.02 -3.03 -30.20
CA ARG A 172 -10.81 -3.05 -31.66
C ARG A 172 -12.11 -3.19 -32.46
N VAL A 173 -13.26 -3.17 -31.79
CA VAL A 173 -14.60 -3.09 -32.36
C VAL A 173 -15.16 -1.70 -32.04
#